data_3c60f259ae8d6c849666383c7a69e22e
#
_entry.id   3c60f259ae8d6c849666383c7a69e22e
#
_cell.length_a   1.000
_cell.length_b   1.000
_cell.length_c   1.000
_cell.angle_alpha   90.00
_cell.angle_beta   90.00
_cell.angle_gamma   90.00
#
_symmetry.space_group_name_H-M   'P 1'
#
loop_
_entity.id
_entity.type
_entity.pdbx_description
1 polymer ?
#
loop_
_entity_poly.entity_id
_entity_poly.type
_entity_poly.pdbx_seq_one_letter_code
_entity_poly.pdbx_strand_id
1 'polypeptide(L)'
;MTASNARLPGSPDALPADAPAAHAARGIALLTFAFALSQFFRSCLAVMAPELQHDFGLSPAGFGALSSSFFLAFAVAQIPVGVAFDRYGVGRPTALLLAVGAVSSILFVLAPNGAAATLAQVGLGLACAPVFMGLLHFASEQLSERDYTRVVSRSNAMGMIGALCATAPLGWAISLIGWRPSMAVSALGMVAACYGVWRFVRDQGHAEARSASWPAMLSESLQLLKLAPLWTLIPLCVAMSAGTAFRNAWSGPYLADVFGLGSAPRGVALALLSLAGFLTAFLLPVLVRRNTLKTAIAGWSCFAMSGSFLLALWPDSGIGYGVAMMALLSTIGMLHPLVMAQGRGLVPPSRRGRGLGLLNTFVFLGSALTSWGYGLIANAGHVRGWPLPSTYAAIFLSAGLLIAAALVPYFFSQPHPTSH
;
A
#
# COMPACT_ATOMS: atom_id res chain seq x y z
N MET A 1 20.21 -46.28 -52.16
CA MET A 1 21.20 -45.54 -51.37
C MET A 1 20.45 -44.85 -50.23
N THR A 2 20.42 -45.48 -49.08
CA THR A 2 19.70 -45.08 -47.85
C THR A 2 20.70 -44.31 -47.00
N ALA A 3 20.43 -43.01 -46.76
CA ALA A 3 21.20 -42.19 -45.84
C ALA A 3 20.69 -42.42 -44.39
N SER A 4 21.53 -43.01 -43.57
CA SER A 4 21.36 -43.26 -42.16
C SER A 4 21.46 -41.96 -41.38
N ASN A 5 20.38 -41.56 -40.73
CA ASN A 5 20.37 -40.49 -39.73
C ASN A 5 20.93 -41.01 -38.40
N ALA A 6 22.22 -40.86 -38.20
CA ALA A 6 22.86 -41.10 -36.91
C ALA A 6 22.51 -39.93 -35.94
N ARG A 7 21.65 -40.20 -34.94
CA ARG A 7 21.44 -39.32 -33.79
C ARG A 7 22.71 -39.33 -32.93
N LEU A 8 23.31 -38.16 -32.74
CA LEU A 8 24.38 -37.97 -31.77
C LEU A 8 23.80 -38.13 -30.33
N PRO A 9 24.49 -38.81 -29.41
CA PRO A 9 24.04 -38.96 -28.04
C PRO A 9 24.08 -37.61 -27.30
N GLY A 10 23.04 -37.36 -26.49
CA GLY A 10 22.73 -36.12 -25.85
C GLY A 10 23.85 -35.52 -24.98
N SER A 11 23.96 -34.21 -25.02
CA SER A 11 24.73 -33.42 -24.05
C SER A 11 24.16 -33.57 -22.64
N PRO A 12 25.00 -33.77 -21.60
CA PRO A 12 24.55 -34.05 -20.23
C PRO A 12 23.89 -32.88 -19.48
N ASP A 13 23.71 -31.69 -20.09
CA ASP A 13 23.29 -30.47 -19.40
C ASP A 13 21.94 -29.89 -19.85
N ALA A 14 21.11 -30.66 -20.54
CA ALA A 14 19.74 -30.21 -20.81
C ALA A 14 18.90 -30.33 -19.52
N LEU A 15 18.74 -29.21 -18.80
CA LEU A 15 17.77 -29.10 -17.70
C LEU A 15 16.38 -29.55 -18.22
N PRO A 16 15.60 -30.33 -17.42
CA PRO A 16 14.29 -30.78 -17.82
C PRO A 16 13.42 -29.58 -18.22
N ALA A 17 12.64 -29.71 -19.29
CA ALA A 17 11.83 -28.64 -19.89
C ALA A 17 10.87 -27.97 -18.89
N ASP A 18 10.54 -28.63 -17.78
CA ASP A 18 9.69 -28.12 -16.69
C ASP A 18 10.45 -27.24 -15.67
N ALA A 19 11.77 -27.20 -15.69
CA ALA A 19 12.57 -26.48 -14.71
C ALA A 19 12.40 -24.93 -14.79
N PRO A 20 12.30 -24.31 -15.98
CA PRO A 20 12.05 -22.86 -16.09
C PRO A 20 10.68 -22.45 -15.57
N ALA A 21 9.63 -23.20 -15.87
CA ALA A 21 8.27 -22.93 -15.42
C ALA A 21 8.13 -23.06 -13.89
N ALA A 22 8.76 -24.08 -13.30
CA ALA A 22 8.79 -24.27 -11.85
C ALA A 22 9.57 -23.14 -11.13
N HIS A 23 10.61 -22.60 -11.74
CA HIS A 23 11.37 -21.46 -11.20
C HIS A 23 10.56 -20.17 -11.21
N ALA A 24 9.88 -19.86 -12.32
CA ALA A 24 8.98 -18.71 -12.44
C ALA A 24 7.85 -18.79 -11.41
N ALA A 25 7.20 -19.95 -11.26
CA ALA A 25 6.14 -20.17 -10.29
C ALA A 25 6.60 -19.92 -8.84
N ARG A 26 7.81 -20.40 -8.46
CA ARG A 26 8.39 -20.15 -7.14
C ARG A 26 8.70 -18.68 -6.92
N GLY A 27 9.27 -17.99 -7.91
CA GLY A 27 9.55 -16.55 -7.84
C GLY A 27 8.27 -15.74 -7.63
N ILE A 28 7.21 -16.04 -8.39
CA ILE A 28 5.89 -15.41 -8.25
C ILE A 28 5.29 -15.67 -6.86
N ALA A 29 5.34 -16.91 -6.36
CA ALA A 29 4.82 -17.25 -5.04
C ALA A 29 5.54 -16.48 -3.93
N LEU A 30 6.86 -16.34 -4.01
CA LEU A 30 7.66 -15.60 -3.02
C LEU A 30 7.41 -14.09 -3.07
N LEU A 31 7.30 -13.50 -4.26
CA LEU A 31 6.91 -12.10 -4.42
C LEU A 31 5.47 -11.85 -3.93
N THR A 32 4.56 -12.81 -4.14
CA THR A 32 3.20 -12.77 -3.59
C THR A 32 3.20 -12.82 -2.06
N PHE A 33 4.02 -13.68 -1.46
CA PHE A 33 4.19 -13.74 -0.01
C PHE A 33 4.77 -12.44 0.55
N ALA A 34 5.82 -11.90 -0.09
CA ALA A 34 6.38 -10.59 0.27
C ALA A 34 5.34 -9.48 0.14
N PHE A 35 4.44 -9.54 -0.87
CA PHE A 35 3.33 -8.60 -1.01
C PHE A 35 2.31 -8.72 0.11
N ALA A 36 1.96 -9.93 0.54
CA ALA A 36 1.09 -10.14 1.70
C ALA A 36 1.71 -9.56 2.97
N LEU A 37 3.03 -9.73 3.19
CA LEU A 37 3.75 -9.08 4.29
C LEU A 37 3.75 -7.56 4.19
N SER A 38 3.94 -7.00 2.97
CA SER A 38 3.87 -5.56 2.75
C SER A 38 2.49 -5.00 3.15
N GLN A 39 1.41 -5.71 2.83
CA GLN A 39 0.06 -5.31 3.22
C GLN A 39 -0.17 -5.44 4.74
N PHE A 40 0.42 -6.45 5.37
CA PHE A 40 0.44 -6.61 6.83
C PHE A 40 1.12 -5.40 7.50
N PHE A 41 2.36 -5.05 7.11
CA PHE A 41 3.09 -3.93 7.70
C PHE A 41 2.45 -2.56 7.49
N ARG A 42 1.68 -2.38 6.41
CA ARG A 42 0.90 -1.15 6.19
C ARG A 42 -0.26 -0.98 7.17
N SER A 43 -0.79 -2.09 7.69
CA SER A 43 -2.04 -2.08 8.47
C SER A 43 -1.85 -2.39 9.96
N CYS A 44 -0.71 -2.97 10.35
CA CYS A 44 -0.49 -3.47 11.71
C CYS A 44 -0.47 -2.36 12.77
N LEU A 45 -0.03 -1.14 12.42
CA LEU A 45 0.07 -0.04 13.37
C LEU A 45 -1.28 0.33 14.00
N ALA A 46 -2.38 0.25 13.24
CA ALA A 46 -3.70 0.57 13.77
C ALA A 46 -4.09 -0.30 14.98
N VAL A 47 -3.77 -1.61 14.95
CA VAL A 47 -4.10 -2.51 16.05
C VAL A 47 -3.25 -2.25 17.29
N MET A 48 -1.95 -2.00 17.11
CA MET A 48 -0.98 -1.89 18.22
C MET A 48 -0.71 -0.44 18.66
N ALA A 49 -1.39 0.54 18.07
CA ALA A 49 -1.10 1.96 18.31
C ALA A 49 -1.13 2.36 19.79
N PRO A 50 -2.15 2.00 20.60
CA PRO A 50 -2.18 2.36 22.02
C PRO A 50 -1.02 1.75 22.80
N GLU A 51 -0.66 0.50 22.51
CA GLU A 51 0.46 -0.20 23.14
C GLU A 51 1.80 0.48 22.80
N LEU A 52 1.99 0.91 21.54
CA LEU A 52 3.18 1.65 21.11
C LEU A 52 3.26 3.04 21.75
N GLN A 53 2.13 3.76 21.83
CA GLN A 53 2.08 5.06 22.49
C GLN A 53 2.44 4.94 23.98
N HIS A 54 1.91 3.94 24.66
CA HIS A 54 2.22 3.66 26.06
C HIS A 54 3.69 3.28 26.25
N ASP A 55 4.19 2.27 25.53
CA ASP A 55 5.53 1.72 25.72
C ASP A 55 6.65 2.70 25.38
N PHE A 56 6.44 3.56 24.39
CA PHE A 56 7.42 4.54 23.94
C PHE A 56 7.15 5.96 24.47
N GLY A 57 6.10 6.17 25.25
CA GLY A 57 5.70 7.49 25.74
C GLY A 57 5.41 8.48 24.60
N LEU A 58 4.81 8.01 23.48
CA LEU A 58 4.58 8.84 22.32
C LEU A 58 3.39 9.78 22.52
N SER A 59 3.60 11.07 22.28
CA SER A 59 2.50 12.00 22.08
C SER A 59 1.71 11.62 20.79
N PRO A 60 0.48 12.11 20.62
CA PRO A 60 -0.26 11.90 19.36
C PRO A 60 0.52 12.36 18.11
N ALA A 61 1.25 13.49 18.21
CA ALA A 61 2.14 13.94 17.13
C ALA A 61 3.30 12.97 16.89
N GLY A 62 3.89 12.41 17.95
CA GLY A 62 4.94 11.39 17.86
C GLY A 62 4.44 10.11 17.18
N PHE A 63 3.25 9.65 17.51
CA PHE A 63 2.63 8.51 16.81
C PHE A 63 2.30 8.84 15.35
N GLY A 64 1.82 10.05 15.06
CA GLY A 64 1.63 10.54 13.69
C GLY A 64 2.93 10.54 12.87
N ALA A 65 4.05 10.97 13.47
CA ALA A 65 5.36 10.93 12.84
C ALA A 65 5.83 9.49 12.59
N LEU A 66 5.66 8.59 13.57
CA LEU A 66 6.00 7.17 13.45
C LEU A 66 5.21 6.50 12.32
N SER A 67 3.90 6.68 12.27
CA SER A 67 3.05 6.07 11.25
C SER A 67 3.25 6.67 9.87
N SER A 68 3.53 7.97 9.76
CA SER A 68 3.80 8.65 8.50
C SER A 68 5.14 8.27 7.89
N SER A 69 6.14 7.95 8.71
CA SER A 69 7.50 7.64 8.27
C SER A 69 7.57 6.45 7.31
N PHE A 70 6.75 5.42 7.56
CA PHE A 70 6.61 4.27 6.67
C PHE A 70 6.13 4.69 5.28
N PHE A 71 5.03 5.45 5.21
CA PHE A 71 4.43 5.86 3.94
C PHE A 71 5.29 6.89 3.20
N LEU A 72 6.00 7.76 3.92
CA LEU A 72 6.95 8.71 3.33
C LEU A 72 8.11 7.97 2.67
N ALA A 73 8.73 7.04 3.38
CA ALA A 73 9.83 6.22 2.85
C ALA A 73 9.37 5.38 1.65
N PHE A 74 8.17 4.80 1.73
CA PHE A 74 7.54 4.07 0.64
C PHE A 74 7.33 4.96 -0.59
N ALA A 75 6.81 6.19 -0.42
CA ALA A 75 6.57 7.14 -1.51
C ALA A 75 7.86 7.58 -2.19
N VAL A 76 8.88 7.94 -1.40
CA VAL A 76 10.18 8.36 -1.91
C VAL A 76 10.88 7.24 -2.70
N ALA A 77 10.70 5.99 -2.28
CA ALA A 77 11.29 4.83 -2.94
C ALA A 77 10.63 4.48 -4.30
N GLN A 78 9.38 4.90 -4.59
CA GLN A 78 8.64 4.47 -5.78
C GLN A 78 9.40 4.73 -7.09
N ILE A 79 9.87 5.97 -7.29
CA ILE A 79 10.57 6.34 -8.52
C ILE A 79 11.96 5.69 -8.61
N PRO A 80 12.83 5.74 -7.56
CA PRO A 80 14.09 5.03 -7.56
C PRO A 80 13.97 3.52 -7.80
N VAL A 81 12.97 2.88 -7.23
CA VAL A 81 12.71 1.44 -7.43
C VAL A 81 12.36 1.13 -8.89
N GLY A 82 11.49 1.96 -9.52
CA GLY A 82 11.18 1.81 -10.94
C GLY A 82 12.44 1.88 -11.82
N VAL A 83 13.28 2.88 -11.58
CA VAL A 83 14.57 3.03 -12.29
C VAL A 83 15.51 1.85 -12.02
N ALA A 84 15.52 1.34 -10.79
CA ALA A 84 16.33 0.16 -10.43
C ALA A 84 15.85 -1.10 -11.16
N PHE A 85 14.55 -1.29 -11.34
CA PHE A 85 13.99 -2.41 -12.09
C PHE A 85 14.35 -2.34 -13.57
N ASP A 86 14.21 -1.16 -14.19
CA ASP A 86 14.61 -0.96 -15.59
C ASP A 86 16.10 -1.29 -15.81
N ARG A 87 16.97 -1.03 -14.83
CA ARG A 87 18.42 -1.17 -14.96
C ARG A 87 18.98 -2.52 -14.50
N TYR A 88 18.47 -3.06 -13.40
CA TYR A 88 19.05 -4.23 -12.71
C TYR A 88 18.11 -5.42 -12.66
N GLY A 89 16.88 -5.29 -13.21
CA GLY A 89 15.81 -6.27 -13.06
C GLY A 89 15.14 -6.21 -11.69
N VAL A 90 14.25 -7.15 -11.41
CA VAL A 90 13.41 -7.18 -10.21
C VAL A 90 14.10 -7.80 -9.01
N GLY A 91 14.85 -8.89 -9.22
CA GLY A 91 15.33 -9.76 -8.14
C GLY A 91 16.30 -9.07 -7.20
N ARG A 92 17.37 -8.48 -7.73
CA ARG A 92 18.43 -7.84 -6.94
C ARG A 92 17.95 -6.62 -6.15
N PRO A 93 17.27 -5.62 -6.74
CA PRO A 93 16.78 -4.47 -5.99
C PRO A 93 15.75 -4.88 -4.93
N THR A 94 14.85 -5.81 -5.25
CA THR A 94 13.84 -6.29 -4.30
C THR A 94 14.48 -7.04 -3.14
N ALA A 95 15.42 -7.95 -3.40
CA ALA A 95 16.11 -8.68 -2.35
C ALA A 95 16.91 -7.75 -1.41
N LEU A 96 17.60 -6.75 -1.97
CA LEU A 96 18.33 -5.75 -1.17
C LEU A 96 17.40 -4.96 -0.25
N LEU A 97 16.28 -4.47 -0.77
CA LEU A 97 15.32 -3.72 0.02
C LEU A 97 14.59 -4.60 1.04
N LEU A 98 14.30 -5.86 0.71
CA LEU A 98 13.78 -6.84 1.69
C LEU A 98 14.80 -7.17 2.78
N ALA A 99 16.10 -7.15 2.50
CA ALA A 99 17.14 -7.27 3.53
C ALA A 99 17.12 -6.08 4.50
N VAL A 100 16.95 -4.85 3.98
CA VAL A 100 16.70 -3.68 4.82
C VAL A 100 15.45 -3.89 5.67
N GLY A 101 14.37 -4.42 5.09
CA GLY A 101 13.13 -4.74 5.81
C GLY A 101 13.31 -5.80 6.90
N ALA A 102 14.09 -6.84 6.63
CA ALA A 102 14.39 -7.88 7.61
C ALA A 102 15.13 -7.30 8.85
N VAL A 103 16.17 -6.49 8.61
CA VAL A 103 16.87 -5.77 9.67
C VAL A 103 15.92 -4.81 10.40
N SER A 104 15.15 -4.04 9.66
CA SER A 104 14.23 -3.04 10.23
C SER A 104 13.09 -3.67 11.02
N SER A 105 12.56 -4.83 10.60
CA SER A 105 11.53 -5.54 11.36
C SER A 105 12.06 -6.07 12.70
N ILE A 106 13.31 -6.55 12.73
CA ILE A 106 13.99 -6.94 13.97
C ILE A 106 14.24 -5.71 14.86
N LEU A 107 14.75 -4.62 14.29
CA LEU A 107 14.97 -3.36 15.01
C LEU A 107 13.66 -2.80 15.58
N PHE A 108 12.54 -2.94 14.88
CA PHE A 108 11.23 -2.51 15.39
C PHE A 108 10.81 -3.28 16.65
N VAL A 109 10.98 -4.61 16.64
CA VAL A 109 10.70 -5.47 17.81
C VAL A 109 11.58 -5.12 18.99
N LEU A 110 12.85 -4.83 18.74
CA LEU A 110 13.87 -4.53 19.77
C LEU A 110 13.96 -3.03 20.11
N ALA A 111 13.14 -2.17 19.48
CA ALA A 111 13.23 -0.73 19.65
C ALA A 111 13.13 -0.31 21.12
N PRO A 112 14.12 0.45 21.64
CA PRO A 112 14.12 0.91 23.03
C PRO A 112 13.28 2.19 23.22
N ASN A 113 12.99 2.91 22.15
CA ASN A 113 12.25 4.19 22.17
C ASN A 113 11.56 4.49 20.83
N GLY A 114 10.73 5.51 20.80
CA GLY A 114 9.98 5.91 19.62
C GLY A 114 10.84 6.35 18.44
N ALA A 115 12.03 6.93 18.68
CA ALA A 115 12.93 7.33 17.58
C ALA A 115 13.49 6.11 16.85
N ALA A 116 13.92 5.07 17.58
CA ALA A 116 14.37 3.81 17.00
C ALA A 116 13.24 3.09 16.26
N ALA A 117 12.01 3.10 16.81
CA ALA A 117 10.84 2.54 16.16
C ALA A 117 10.49 3.31 14.86
N THR A 118 10.61 4.63 14.86
CA THR A 118 10.39 5.46 13.66
C THR A 118 11.44 5.16 12.58
N LEU A 119 12.70 5.03 12.94
CA LEU A 119 13.76 4.63 11.99
C LEU A 119 13.49 3.24 11.40
N ALA A 120 13.04 2.29 12.22
CA ALA A 120 12.65 0.97 11.75
C ALA A 120 11.45 1.05 10.77
N GLN A 121 10.47 1.91 11.01
CA GLN A 121 9.35 2.14 10.10
C GLN A 121 9.80 2.72 8.74
N VAL A 122 10.80 3.61 8.72
CA VAL A 122 11.43 4.07 7.47
C VAL A 122 11.98 2.89 6.67
N GLY A 123 12.76 2.02 7.29
CA GLY A 123 13.33 0.86 6.60
C GLY A 123 12.27 -0.15 6.13
N LEU A 124 11.21 -0.36 6.92
CA LEU A 124 10.06 -1.18 6.50
C LEU A 124 9.33 -0.57 5.31
N GLY A 125 9.15 0.76 5.28
CA GLY A 125 8.56 1.48 4.14
C GLY A 125 9.39 1.31 2.86
N LEU A 126 10.71 1.44 2.93
CA LEU A 126 11.63 1.20 1.82
C LEU A 126 11.53 -0.24 1.31
N ALA A 127 11.48 -1.21 2.23
CA ALA A 127 11.42 -2.63 1.90
C ALA A 127 10.11 -3.04 1.20
N CYS A 128 9.01 -2.42 1.57
CA CYS A 128 7.69 -2.73 1.01
C CYS A 128 7.44 -2.08 -0.36
N ALA A 129 8.21 -1.03 -0.72
CA ALA A 129 8.00 -0.27 -1.96
C ALA A 129 8.16 -1.09 -3.25
N PRO A 130 9.20 -1.95 -3.41
CA PRO A 130 9.44 -2.69 -4.65
C PRO A 130 8.47 -3.86 -4.87
N VAL A 131 7.83 -4.36 -3.83
CA VAL A 131 7.29 -5.72 -3.83
C VAL A 131 6.14 -5.92 -4.81
N PHE A 132 5.13 -5.04 -4.81
CA PHE A 132 4.00 -5.18 -5.73
C PHE A 132 4.37 -4.86 -7.17
N MET A 133 5.12 -3.78 -7.37
CA MET A 133 5.61 -3.40 -8.71
C MET A 133 6.53 -4.50 -9.28
N GLY A 134 7.42 -5.04 -8.45
CA GLY A 134 8.29 -6.15 -8.83
C GLY A 134 7.52 -7.43 -9.18
N LEU A 135 6.47 -7.74 -8.42
CA LEU A 135 5.59 -8.87 -8.74
C LEU A 135 4.95 -8.71 -10.12
N LEU A 136 4.39 -7.52 -10.41
CA LEU A 136 3.77 -7.24 -11.70
C LEU A 136 4.77 -7.32 -12.85
N HIS A 137 5.96 -6.74 -12.67
CA HIS A 137 7.02 -6.72 -13.68
C HIS A 137 7.53 -8.15 -13.95
N PHE A 138 7.91 -8.88 -12.91
CA PHE A 138 8.38 -10.27 -13.02
C PHE A 138 7.33 -11.19 -13.64
N ALA A 139 6.07 -11.07 -13.26
CA ALA A 139 4.99 -11.87 -13.83
C ALA A 139 4.74 -11.53 -15.31
N SER A 140 4.85 -10.26 -15.72
CA SER A 140 4.66 -9.85 -17.11
C SER A 140 5.76 -10.37 -18.05
N GLU A 141 6.97 -10.64 -17.54
CA GLU A 141 8.08 -11.21 -18.31
C GLU A 141 8.01 -12.73 -18.43
N GLN A 142 7.36 -13.40 -17.46
CA GLN A 142 7.40 -14.86 -17.35
C GLN A 142 6.11 -15.55 -17.83
N LEU A 143 5.00 -14.80 -17.99
CA LEU A 143 3.67 -15.38 -18.19
C LEU A 143 2.99 -14.86 -19.45
N SER A 144 2.08 -15.68 -20.01
CA SER A 144 1.12 -15.24 -21.03
C SER A 144 0.16 -14.19 -20.45
N GLU A 145 -0.46 -13.34 -21.28
CA GLU A 145 -1.44 -12.32 -20.82
C GLU A 145 -2.57 -12.92 -19.99
N ARG A 146 -3.06 -14.10 -20.36
CA ARG A 146 -4.11 -14.82 -19.64
C ARG A 146 -3.66 -15.26 -18.26
N ASP A 147 -2.47 -15.81 -18.14
CA ASP A 147 -1.92 -16.31 -16.88
C ASP A 147 -1.46 -15.15 -15.99
N TYR A 148 -0.92 -14.08 -16.59
CA TYR A 148 -0.60 -12.84 -15.91
C TYR A 148 -1.82 -12.28 -15.16
N THR A 149 -2.96 -12.09 -15.85
CA THR A 149 -4.19 -11.58 -15.23
C THR A 149 -4.64 -12.46 -14.06
N ARG A 150 -4.56 -13.79 -14.22
CA ARG A 150 -4.93 -14.74 -13.19
C ARG A 150 -4.01 -14.67 -11.97
N VAL A 151 -2.70 -14.57 -12.19
CA VAL A 151 -1.69 -14.44 -11.13
C VAL A 151 -1.85 -13.13 -10.38
N VAL A 152 -1.99 -12.01 -11.08
CA VAL A 152 -2.20 -10.69 -10.45
C VAL A 152 -3.45 -10.69 -9.56
N SER A 153 -4.55 -11.27 -10.03
CA SER A 153 -5.78 -11.37 -9.24
C SER A 153 -5.59 -12.22 -7.98
N ARG A 154 -4.92 -13.37 -8.09
CA ARG A 154 -4.60 -14.23 -6.94
C ARG A 154 -3.66 -13.56 -5.95
N SER A 155 -2.64 -12.87 -6.44
CA SER A 155 -1.68 -12.15 -5.61
C SER A 155 -2.35 -10.99 -4.87
N ASN A 156 -3.27 -10.27 -5.50
CA ASN A 156 -4.07 -9.26 -4.81
C ASN A 156 -4.91 -9.88 -3.69
N ALA A 157 -5.57 -11.01 -3.92
CA ALA A 157 -6.32 -11.72 -2.88
C ALA A 157 -5.41 -12.14 -1.70
N MET A 158 -4.19 -12.64 -1.98
CA MET A 158 -3.20 -12.95 -0.94
C MET A 158 -2.73 -11.70 -0.18
N GLY A 159 -2.54 -10.58 -0.88
CA GLY A 159 -2.24 -9.28 -0.25
C GLY A 159 -3.34 -8.85 0.72
N MET A 160 -4.60 -9.05 0.33
CA MET A 160 -5.76 -8.78 1.19
C MET A 160 -5.77 -9.68 2.44
N ILE A 161 -5.42 -10.96 2.31
CA ILE A 161 -5.23 -11.85 3.46
C ILE A 161 -4.12 -11.31 4.38
N GLY A 162 -3.01 -10.83 3.83
CA GLY A 162 -1.95 -10.18 4.59
C GLY A 162 -2.45 -8.98 5.42
N ALA A 163 -3.25 -8.10 4.81
CA ALA A 163 -3.86 -6.98 5.51
C ALA A 163 -4.85 -7.45 6.60
N LEU A 164 -5.61 -8.54 6.36
CA LEU A 164 -6.54 -9.11 7.33
C LEU A 164 -5.79 -9.74 8.52
N CYS A 165 -4.64 -10.39 8.29
CA CYS A 165 -3.80 -10.91 9.36
C CYS A 165 -3.29 -9.82 10.31
N ALA A 166 -3.16 -8.57 9.82
CA ALA A 166 -2.78 -7.41 10.63
C ALA A 166 -3.96 -6.84 11.48
N THR A 167 -5.12 -7.46 11.48
CA THR A 167 -6.33 -7.02 12.21
C THR A 167 -6.69 -8.00 13.34
N ALA A 168 -7.76 -8.77 13.24
CA ALA A 168 -8.19 -9.67 14.30
C ALA A 168 -7.13 -10.67 14.75
N PRO A 169 -6.39 -11.37 13.86
CA PRO A 169 -5.35 -12.30 14.28
C PRO A 169 -4.24 -11.62 15.08
N LEU A 170 -3.77 -10.45 14.61
CA LEU A 170 -2.76 -9.67 15.33
C LEU A 170 -3.31 -9.14 16.65
N GLY A 171 -4.55 -8.64 16.69
CA GLY A 171 -5.19 -8.15 17.91
C GLY A 171 -5.29 -9.23 19.01
N TRP A 172 -5.63 -10.45 18.63
CA TRP A 172 -5.62 -11.60 19.54
C TRP A 172 -4.21 -11.97 19.99
N ALA A 173 -3.25 -12.02 19.07
CA ALA A 173 -1.86 -12.29 19.43
C ALA A 173 -1.34 -11.25 20.45
N ILE A 174 -1.61 -9.97 20.23
CA ILE A 174 -1.23 -8.89 21.14
C ILE A 174 -1.86 -9.07 22.51
N SER A 175 -3.13 -9.46 22.59
CA SER A 175 -3.83 -9.68 23.87
C SER A 175 -3.28 -10.85 24.66
N LEU A 176 -2.68 -11.85 24.00
CA LEU A 176 -2.16 -13.06 24.62
C LEU A 176 -0.67 -12.97 24.99
N ILE A 177 0.15 -12.44 24.09
CA ILE A 177 1.62 -12.48 24.23
C ILE A 177 2.28 -11.09 24.11
N GLY A 178 1.49 -10.04 23.94
CA GLY A 178 1.99 -8.67 23.73
C GLY A 178 2.41 -8.40 22.28
N TRP A 179 2.64 -7.11 21.96
CA TRP A 179 2.92 -6.69 20.58
C TRP A 179 4.33 -7.09 20.10
N ARG A 180 5.35 -7.09 20.98
CA ARG A 180 6.74 -7.41 20.57
C ARG A 180 6.88 -8.86 20.08
N PRO A 181 6.46 -9.90 20.82
CA PRO A 181 6.49 -11.27 20.33
C PRO A 181 5.61 -11.49 19.10
N SER A 182 4.45 -10.83 19.05
CA SER A 182 3.56 -10.91 17.89
C SER A 182 4.23 -10.36 16.61
N MET A 183 4.96 -9.26 16.72
CA MET A 183 5.71 -8.68 15.59
C MET A 183 6.98 -9.46 15.25
N ALA A 184 7.57 -10.19 16.19
CA ALA A 184 8.72 -11.06 15.92
C ALA A 184 8.38 -12.16 14.89
N VAL A 185 7.15 -12.67 14.90
CA VAL A 185 6.68 -13.62 13.88
C VAL A 185 6.69 -12.99 12.48
N SER A 186 6.26 -11.74 12.35
CA SER A 186 6.31 -11.03 11.06
C SER A 186 7.74 -10.71 10.62
N ALA A 187 8.65 -10.48 11.56
CA ALA A 187 10.08 -10.29 11.27
C ALA A 187 10.70 -11.58 10.69
N LEU A 188 10.38 -12.75 11.24
CA LEU A 188 10.78 -14.04 10.65
C LEU A 188 10.23 -14.21 9.23
N GLY A 189 8.98 -13.82 8.99
CA GLY A 189 8.38 -13.78 7.66
C GLY A 189 9.15 -12.89 6.69
N MET A 190 9.62 -11.71 7.13
CA MET A 190 10.40 -10.79 6.31
C MET A 190 11.78 -11.37 5.95
N VAL A 191 12.45 -12.03 6.92
CA VAL A 191 13.71 -12.76 6.68
C VAL A 191 13.50 -13.87 5.64
N ALA A 192 12.44 -14.66 5.79
CA ALA A 192 12.10 -15.72 4.84
C ALA A 192 11.80 -15.18 3.43
N ALA A 193 11.06 -14.06 3.34
CA ALA A 193 10.78 -13.39 2.06
C ALA A 193 12.08 -12.89 1.40
N CYS A 194 12.96 -12.26 2.17
CA CYS A 194 14.27 -11.79 1.69
C CYS A 194 15.09 -12.94 1.12
N TYR A 195 15.28 -14.01 1.89
CA TYR A 195 16.02 -15.19 1.46
C TYR A 195 15.40 -15.85 0.21
N GLY A 196 14.07 -15.99 0.21
CA GLY A 196 13.35 -16.59 -0.91
C GLY A 196 13.49 -15.80 -2.20
N VAL A 197 13.29 -14.47 -2.14
CA VAL A 197 13.44 -13.59 -3.32
C VAL A 197 14.88 -13.60 -3.81
N TRP A 198 15.86 -13.46 -2.93
CA TRP A 198 17.28 -13.53 -3.28
C TRP A 198 17.65 -14.85 -3.98
N ARG A 199 17.09 -15.99 -3.53
CA ARG A 199 17.44 -17.32 -4.02
C ARG A 199 16.73 -17.70 -5.32
N PHE A 200 15.48 -17.26 -5.52
CA PHE A 200 14.59 -17.77 -6.56
C PHE A 200 14.13 -16.73 -7.59
N VAL A 201 14.21 -15.42 -7.31
CA VAL A 201 13.87 -14.38 -8.28
C VAL A 201 15.15 -13.99 -9.02
N ARG A 202 15.32 -14.57 -10.20
CA ARG A 202 16.48 -14.30 -11.06
C ARG A 202 16.07 -13.44 -12.23
N ASP A 203 16.81 -12.38 -12.46
CA ASP A 203 16.58 -11.46 -13.56
C ASP A 203 17.15 -12.03 -14.86
N GLN A 204 16.37 -11.97 -15.93
CA GLN A 204 16.88 -12.15 -17.29
C GLN A 204 17.50 -10.81 -17.70
N GLY A 205 18.83 -10.78 -17.82
CA GLY A 205 19.59 -9.53 -17.96
C GLY A 205 19.19 -8.70 -19.17
N HIS A 206 18.69 -7.49 -18.92
CA HIS A 206 18.44 -6.47 -19.92
C HIS A 206 19.73 -5.68 -20.16
N ALA A 207 20.50 -6.04 -21.17
CA ALA A 207 21.79 -5.40 -21.49
C ALA A 207 21.61 -3.96 -21.99
N GLU A 208 20.50 -3.64 -22.66
CA GLU A 208 20.26 -2.35 -23.30
C GLU A 208 19.91 -1.22 -22.31
N ALA A 209 19.22 -1.52 -21.21
CA ALA A 209 18.82 -0.49 -20.23
C ALA A 209 19.97 0.03 -19.35
N ARG A 210 21.15 -0.58 -19.41
CA ARG A 210 22.31 -0.20 -18.59
C ARG A 210 22.97 1.12 -19.02
N SER A 211 22.66 1.65 -20.20
CA SER A 211 23.30 2.85 -20.77
C SER A 211 22.75 4.17 -20.23
N ALA A 212 21.52 4.22 -19.75
CA ALA A 212 20.92 5.46 -19.24
C ALA A 212 21.43 5.82 -17.84
N SER A 213 21.75 7.09 -17.62
CA SER A 213 22.22 7.58 -16.31
C SER A 213 21.05 7.71 -15.31
N TRP A 214 21.28 7.39 -14.04
CA TRP A 214 20.31 7.55 -12.96
C TRP A 214 19.66 8.95 -12.91
N PRO A 215 20.43 10.06 -12.95
CA PRO A 215 19.85 11.41 -12.93
C PRO A 215 18.93 11.68 -14.12
N ALA A 216 19.26 11.19 -15.31
CA ALA A 216 18.43 11.36 -16.49
C ALA A 216 17.07 10.66 -16.33
N MET A 217 17.06 9.42 -15.89
CA MET A 217 15.82 8.64 -15.68
C MET A 217 14.93 9.26 -14.59
N LEU A 218 15.53 9.75 -13.50
CA LEU A 218 14.80 10.47 -12.44
C LEU A 218 14.23 11.79 -12.98
N SER A 219 15.03 12.56 -13.73
CA SER A 219 14.58 13.84 -14.29
C SER A 219 13.44 13.65 -15.29
N GLU A 220 13.47 12.61 -16.12
CA GLU A 220 12.39 12.27 -17.05
C GLU A 220 11.09 11.92 -16.31
N SER A 221 11.16 11.20 -15.18
CA SER A 221 10.01 10.91 -14.35
C SER A 221 9.41 12.20 -13.74
N LEU A 222 10.25 13.11 -13.26
CA LEU A 222 9.82 14.39 -12.70
C LEU A 222 9.29 15.35 -13.77
N GLN A 223 9.77 15.27 -15.03
CA GLN A 223 9.24 16.08 -16.13
C GLN A 223 7.75 15.79 -16.40
N LEU A 224 7.22 14.62 -16.01
CA LEU A 224 5.80 14.33 -16.11
C LEU A 224 4.93 15.24 -15.24
N LEU A 225 5.50 15.86 -14.20
CA LEU A 225 4.82 16.92 -13.43
C LEU A 225 4.49 18.17 -14.27
N LYS A 226 5.12 18.35 -15.44
CA LYS A 226 4.76 19.42 -16.38
C LYS A 226 3.49 19.15 -17.18
N LEU A 227 2.96 17.92 -17.11
CA LEU A 227 1.70 17.57 -17.78
C LEU A 227 0.51 18.12 -17.00
N ALA A 228 -0.06 19.22 -17.46
CA ALA A 228 -1.18 19.89 -16.81
C ALA A 228 -2.39 18.96 -16.49
N PRO A 229 -2.77 17.98 -17.34
CA PRO A 229 -3.87 17.08 -17.01
C PRO A 229 -3.66 16.23 -15.76
N LEU A 230 -2.42 15.92 -15.37
CA LEU A 230 -2.14 15.16 -14.16
C LEU A 230 -2.47 15.92 -12.88
N TRP A 231 -2.40 17.27 -12.92
CA TRP A 231 -2.71 18.10 -11.76
C TRP A 231 -4.18 18.07 -11.37
N THR A 232 -5.06 17.60 -12.24
CA THR A 232 -6.46 17.37 -11.89
C THR A 232 -6.67 16.06 -11.11
N LEU A 233 -5.73 15.09 -11.22
CA LEU A 233 -5.77 13.80 -10.53
C LEU A 233 -4.93 13.78 -9.25
N ILE A 234 -3.83 14.53 -9.19
CA ILE A 234 -2.90 14.52 -8.06
C ILE A 234 -3.60 14.85 -6.73
N PRO A 235 -4.43 15.90 -6.60
CA PRO A 235 -5.16 16.16 -5.37
C PRO A 235 -6.06 15.00 -4.94
N LEU A 236 -6.70 14.32 -5.91
CA LEU A 236 -7.53 13.14 -5.62
C LEU A 236 -6.67 11.95 -5.16
N CYS A 237 -5.49 11.74 -5.74
CA CYS A 237 -4.52 10.74 -5.26
C CYS A 237 -4.15 10.98 -3.79
N VAL A 238 -3.92 12.24 -3.41
CA VAL A 238 -3.65 12.62 -2.02
C VAL A 238 -4.89 12.42 -1.15
N ALA A 239 -6.08 12.81 -1.61
CA ALA A 239 -7.33 12.72 -0.83
C ALA A 239 -7.80 11.27 -0.61
N MET A 240 -7.52 10.35 -1.55
CA MET A 240 -7.79 8.91 -1.34
C MET A 240 -7.08 8.36 -0.10
N SER A 241 -5.99 8.98 0.32
CA SER A 241 -5.25 8.58 1.51
C SER A 241 -5.96 8.96 2.82
N ALA A 242 -6.91 9.89 2.82
CA ALA A 242 -7.61 10.31 4.02
C ALA A 242 -8.26 9.12 4.75
N GLY A 243 -9.01 8.29 4.03
CA GLY A 243 -9.60 7.07 4.58
C GLY A 243 -8.58 5.96 4.83
N THR A 244 -7.59 5.78 3.93
CA THR A 244 -6.62 4.70 4.08
C THR A 244 -5.60 4.95 5.19
N ALA A 245 -5.12 6.19 5.38
CA ALA A 245 -4.24 6.55 6.48
C ALA A 245 -4.96 6.44 7.83
N PHE A 246 -6.24 6.88 7.88
CA PHE A 246 -7.05 6.71 9.08
C PHE A 246 -7.19 5.22 9.42
N ARG A 247 -7.62 4.39 8.47
CA ARG A 247 -7.79 2.95 8.65
C ARG A 247 -6.50 2.26 9.11
N ASN A 248 -5.36 2.61 8.52
CA ASN A 248 -4.10 1.89 8.73
C ASN A 248 -3.33 2.31 9.99
N ALA A 249 -3.66 3.46 10.59
CA ALA A 249 -2.96 3.97 11.77
C ALA A 249 -3.90 4.50 12.86
N TRP A 250 -4.92 5.28 12.51
CA TRP A 250 -5.71 6.07 13.46
C TRP A 250 -7.03 5.44 13.91
N SER A 251 -7.52 4.44 13.19
CA SER A 251 -8.75 3.73 13.57
C SER A 251 -8.62 2.96 14.89
N GLY A 252 -7.44 2.43 15.18
CA GLY A 252 -7.17 1.77 16.46
C GLY A 252 -7.17 2.73 17.65
N PRO A 253 -6.42 3.83 17.63
CA PRO A 253 -6.52 4.88 18.62
C PRO A 253 -7.95 5.37 18.83
N TYR A 254 -8.68 5.68 17.76
CA TYR A 254 -10.09 6.10 17.87
C TYR A 254 -10.96 5.09 18.63
N LEU A 255 -10.85 3.79 18.29
CA LEU A 255 -11.61 2.72 18.94
C LEU A 255 -11.19 2.52 20.41
N ALA A 256 -9.92 2.72 20.72
CA ALA A 256 -9.42 2.64 22.10
C ALA A 256 -9.82 3.86 22.94
N ASP A 257 -9.61 5.06 22.41
CA ASP A 257 -9.78 6.33 23.13
C ASP A 257 -11.25 6.67 23.36
N VAL A 258 -12.12 6.45 22.35
CA VAL A 258 -13.53 6.83 22.41
C VAL A 258 -14.40 5.70 22.99
N PHE A 259 -14.07 4.44 22.70
CA PHE A 259 -14.90 3.30 23.12
C PHE A 259 -14.21 2.33 24.09
N GLY A 260 -12.97 2.58 24.49
CA GLY A 260 -12.24 1.75 25.46
C GLY A 260 -11.91 0.35 24.97
N LEU A 261 -11.85 0.12 23.63
CA LEU A 261 -11.62 -1.22 23.09
C LEU A 261 -10.17 -1.70 23.29
N GLY A 262 -9.99 -2.85 23.92
CA GLY A 262 -8.73 -3.56 23.99
C GLY A 262 -8.29 -4.11 22.62
N SER A 263 -7.06 -4.66 22.53
CA SER A 263 -6.45 -5.08 21.25
C SER A 263 -7.26 -6.13 20.48
N ALA A 264 -7.84 -7.13 21.14
CA ALA A 264 -8.62 -8.17 20.47
C ALA A 264 -9.93 -7.64 19.86
N PRO A 265 -10.86 -6.98 20.59
CA PRO A 265 -12.07 -6.42 19.99
C PRO A 265 -11.76 -5.29 18.98
N ARG A 266 -10.71 -4.53 19.20
CA ARG A 266 -10.19 -3.52 18.26
C ARG A 266 -9.79 -4.18 16.94
N GLY A 267 -9.04 -5.28 17.00
CA GLY A 267 -8.66 -6.09 15.83
C GLY A 267 -9.87 -6.62 15.06
N VAL A 268 -10.94 -7.07 15.74
CA VAL A 268 -12.19 -7.51 15.10
C VAL A 268 -12.88 -6.36 14.36
N ALA A 269 -12.99 -5.19 14.99
CA ALA A 269 -13.54 -4.00 14.33
C ALA A 269 -12.76 -3.62 13.06
N LEU A 270 -11.42 -3.67 13.11
CA LEU A 270 -10.56 -3.42 11.94
C LEU A 270 -10.68 -4.49 10.85
N ALA A 271 -10.97 -5.74 11.23
CA ALA A 271 -11.27 -6.80 10.27
C ALA A 271 -12.56 -6.49 9.50
N LEU A 272 -13.61 -6.01 10.18
CA LEU A 272 -14.85 -5.59 9.53
C LEU A 272 -14.64 -4.42 8.55
N LEU A 273 -13.78 -3.43 8.89
CA LEU A 273 -13.38 -2.39 7.96
C LEU A 273 -12.70 -2.96 6.71
N SER A 274 -11.83 -3.93 6.90
CA SER A 274 -11.13 -4.58 5.79
C SER A 274 -12.09 -5.36 4.89
N LEU A 275 -13.04 -6.10 5.46
CA LEU A 275 -14.09 -6.81 4.71
C LEU A 275 -14.98 -5.85 3.91
N ALA A 276 -15.34 -4.69 4.46
CA ALA A 276 -16.08 -3.67 3.73
C ALA A 276 -15.32 -3.17 2.49
N GLY A 277 -14.00 -3.01 2.60
CA GLY A 277 -13.14 -2.71 1.45
C GLY A 277 -13.20 -3.81 0.37
N PHE A 278 -13.21 -5.09 0.76
CA PHE A 278 -13.37 -6.20 -0.19
C PHE A 278 -14.70 -6.12 -0.94
N LEU A 279 -15.80 -5.93 -0.23
CA LEU A 279 -17.12 -5.82 -0.85
C LEU A 279 -17.17 -4.66 -1.86
N THR A 280 -16.55 -3.53 -1.51
CA THR A 280 -16.44 -2.38 -2.40
C THR A 280 -15.71 -2.71 -3.71
N ALA A 281 -14.65 -3.53 -3.66
CA ALA A 281 -13.92 -3.94 -4.85
C ALA A 281 -14.79 -4.69 -5.88
N PHE A 282 -15.85 -5.37 -5.45
CA PHE A 282 -16.83 -6.01 -6.35
C PHE A 282 -17.92 -5.04 -6.82
N LEU A 283 -18.25 -4.04 -6.04
CA LEU A 283 -19.30 -3.06 -6.40
C LEU A 283 -18.81 -2.02 -7.42
N LEU A 284 -17.57 -1.57 -7.32
CA LEU A 284 -17.01 -0.52 -8.19
C LEU A 284 -17.07 -0.86 -9.69
N PRO A 285 -16.72 -2.08 -10.16
CA PRO A 285 -16.85 -2.43 -11.59
C PRO A 285 -18.29 -2.35 -12.10
N VAL A 286 -19.26 -2.70 -11.24
CA VAL A 286 -20.70 -2.60 -11.60
C VAL A 286 -21.11 -1.14 -11.75
N LEU A 287 -20.63 -0.27 -10.86
CA LEU A 287 -20.90 1.17 -10.93
C LEU A 287 -20.32 1.80 -12.20
N VAL A 288 -19.08 1.44 -12.57
CA VAL A 288 -18.42 1.92 -13.79
C VAL A 288 -19.12 1.45 -15.06
N ARG A 289 -19.70 0.24 -15.08
CA ARG A 289 -20.48 -0.26 -16.23
C ARG A 289 -21.75 0.57 -16.50
N ARG A 290 -22.30 1.20 -15.47
CA ARG A 290 -23.55 1.98 -15.56
C ARG A 290 -23.31 3.48 -15.73
N ASN A 291 -22.08 3.96 -15.51
CA ASN A 291 -21.73 5.37 -15.49
C ASN A 291 -20.41 5.61 -16.22
N THR A 292 -20.13 6.88 -16.53
CA THR A 292 -18.78 7.23 -16.97
C THR A 292 -17.79 7.04 -15.83
N LEU A 293 -16.52 6.74 -16.15
CA LEU A 293 -15.45 6.59 -15.16
C LEU A 293 -15.35 7.82 -14.22
N LYS A 294 -15.44 9.02 -14.81
CA LYS A 294 -15.42 10.28 -14.07
C LYS A 294 -16.57 10.41 -13.08
N THR A 295 -17.79 10.11 -13.51
CA THR A 295 -18.99 10.17 -12.66
C THR A 295 -18.93 9.14 -11.54
N ALA A 296 -18.44 7.92 -11.83
CA ALA A 296 -18.29 6.88 -10.83
C ALA A 296 -17.28 7.27 -9.74
N ILE A 297 -16.12 7.82 -10.13
CA ILE A 297 -15.09 8.29 -9.19
C ILE A 297 -15.62 9.44 -8.33
N ALA A 298 -16.24 10.47 -8.94
CA ALA A 298 -16.77 11.62 -8.21
C ALA A 298 -17.89 11.20 -7.24
N GLY A 299 -18.87 10.41 -7.70
CA GLY A 299 -19.99 9.95 -6.90
C GLY A 299 -19.54 9.10 -5.71
N TRP A 300 -18.57 8.17 -5.93
CA TRP A 300 -18.04 7.35 -4.85
C TRP A 300 -17.21 8.18 -3.84
N SER A 301 -16.46 9.18 -4.33
CA SER A 301 -15.74 10.11 -3.44
C SER A 301 -16.70 10.90 -2.55
N CYS A 302 -17.81 11.40 -3.10
CA CYS A 302 -18.86 12.06 -2.30
C CYS A 302 -19.50 11.11 -1.29
N PHE A 303 -19.72 9.85 -1.67
CA PHE A 303 -20.26 8.83 -0.77
C PHE A 303 -19.30 8.52 0.37
N ALA A 304 -18.02 8.31 0.10
CA ALA A 304 -17.01 8.12 1.15
C ALA A 304 -16.84 9.36 2.04
N MET A 305 -16.89 10.56 1.44
CA MET A 305 -16.82 11.84 2.14
C MET A 305 -17.97 12.01 3.13
N SER A 306 -19.20 11.57 2.80
CA SER A 306 -20.34 11.63 3.72
C SER A 306 -20.07 10.85 5.01
N GLY A 307 -19.40 9.70 4.93
CA GLY A 307 -18.98 8.94 6.12
C GLY A 307 -18.05 9.74 7.04
N SER A 308 -17.15 10.54 6.46
CA SER A 308 -16.26 11.41 7.21
C SER A 308 -17.02 12.53 7.96
N PHE A 309 -17.94 13.22 7.28
CA PHE A 309 -18.73 14.27 7.93
C PHE A 309 -19.70 13.72 8.96
N LEU A 310 -20.29 12.55 8.73
CA LEU A 310 -21.15 11.88 9.71
C LEU A 310 -20.37 11.52 10.98
N LEU A 311 -19.13 11.01 10.84
CA LEU A 311 -18.24 10.77 11.98
C LEU A 311 -17.83 12.07 12.69
N ALA A 312 -17.65 13.17 11.95
CA ALA A 312 -17.34 14.46 12.55
C ALA A 312 -18.50 15.02 13.37
N LEU A 313 -19.73 14.76 12.95
CA LEU A 313 -20.93 15.22 13.67
C LEU A 313 -21.25 14.38 14.92
N TRP A 314 -21.04 13.08 14.82
CA TRP A 314 -21.40 12.11 15.88
C TRP A 314 -20.28 11.09 16.11
N PRO A 315 -19.13 11.50 16.68
CA PRO A 315 -17.95 10.63 16.79
C PRO A 315 -18.08 9.54 17.85
N ASP A 316 -19.00 9.66 18.80
CA ASP A 316 -19.21 8.77 19.95
C ASP A 316 -20.59 8.06 19.95
N SER A 317 -21.31 8.07 18.84
CA SER A 317 -22.66 7.50 18.70
C SER A 317 -22.73 5.97 18.79
N GLY A 318 -21.65 5.31 19.17
CA GLY A 318 -21.57 3.88 19.39
C GLY A 318 -20.63 3.15 18.42
N ILE A 319 -20.14 2.00 18.86
CA ILE A 319 -19.12 1.22 18.14
C ILE A 319 -19.59 0.82 16.73
N GLY A 320 -20.82 0.33 16.61
CA GLY A 320 -21.39 -0.12 15.33
C GLY A 320 -21.48 1.01 14.31
N TYR A 321 -21.93 2.20 14.75
CA TYR A 321 -21.96 3.41 13.93
C TYR A 321 -20.54 3.83 13.52
N GLY A 322 -19.61 3.91 14.49
CA GLY A 322 -18.23 4.27 14.24
C GLY A 322 -17.57 3.36 13.20
N VAL A 323 -17.72 2.03 13.37
CA VAL A 323 -17.19 1.03 12.42
C VAL A 323 -17.82 1.16 11.03
N ALA A 324 -19.14 1.34 10.94
CA ALA A 324 -19.82 1.49 9.65
C ALA A 324 -19.37 2.76 8.89
N MET A 325 -19.27 3.89 9.57
CA MET A 325 -18.86 5.16 8.96
C MET A 325 -17.37 5.19 8.63
N MET A 326 -16.52 4.58 9.47
CA MET A 326 -15.09 4.37 9.14
C MET A 326 -14.94 3.45 7.93
N ALA A 327 -15.73 2.38 7.84
CA ALA A 327 -15.75 1.50 6.68
C ALA A 327 -16.09 2.29 5.42
N LEU A 328 -17.14 3.12 5.48
CA LEU A 328 -17.56 3.99 4.38
C LEU A 328 -16.43 4.94 3.95
N LEU A 329 -15.83 5.68 4.89
CA LEU A 329 -14.69 6.56 4.60
C LEU A 329 -13.52 5.80 3.98
N SER A 330 -13.19 4.60 4.47
CA SER A 330 -12.08 3.79 4.00
C SER A 330 -12.24 3.33 2.54
N THR A 331 -13.48 3.25 2.05
CA THR A 331 -13.76 2.82 0.67
C THR A 331 -13.22 3.79 -0.38
N ILE A 332 -12.87 5.02 -0.03
CA ILE A 332 -12.25 5.97 -0.97
C ILE A 332 -10.93 5.42 -1.54
N GLY A 333 -10.19 4.64 -0.75
CA GLY A 333 -8.97 3.96 -1.20
C GLY A 333 -9.20 2.94 -2.31
N MET A 334 -10.41 2.41 -2.43
CA MET A 334 -10.76 1.45 -3.49
C MET A 334 -10.89 2.11 -4.86
N LEU A 335 -10.93 3.44 -4.94
CA LEU A 335 -10.88 4.18 -6.19
C LEU A 335 -9.51 4.13 -6.88
N HIS A 336 -8.45 3.69 -6.18
CA HIS A 336 -7.09 3.67 -6.70
C HIS A 336 -6.97 3.05 -8.12
N PRO A 337 -7.51 1.86 -8.42
CA PRO A 337 -7.44 1.29 -9.76
C PRO A 337 -8.13 2.14 -10.82
N LEU A 338 -9.24 2.79 -10.47
CA LEU A 338 -10.01 3.64 -11.40
C LEU A 338 -9.27 4.94 -11.71
N VAL A 339 -8.67 5.57 -10.69
CA VAL A 339 -7.84 6.78 -10.86
C VAL A 339 -6.59 6.47 -11.67
N MET A 340 -5.96 5.30 -11.44
CA MET A 340 -4.83 4.85 -12.26
C MET A 340 -5.25 4.57 -13.70
N ALA A 341 -6.42 3.99 -13.94
CA ALA A 341 -6.96 3.79 -15.29
C ALA A 341 -7.19 5.12 -16.02
N GLN A 342 -7.76 6.12 -15.34
CA GLN A 342 -7.91 7.46 -15.89
C GLN A 342 -6.56 8.11 -16.18
N GLY A 343 -5.62 8.03 -15.24
CA GLY A 343 -4.26 8.55 -15.40
C GLY A 343 -3.51 7.93 -16.59
N ARG A 344 -3.73 6.62 -16.84
CA ARG A 344 -3.16 5.92 -18.01
C ARG A 344 -3.59 6.55 -19.33
N GLY A 345 -4.82 7.06 -19.41
CA GLY A 345 -5.34 7.75 -20.61
C GLY A 345 -4.75 9.15 -20.82
N LEU A 346 -4.22 9.79 -19.77
CA LEU A 346 -3.67 11.15 -19.81
C LEU A 346 -2.15 11.16 -20.09
N VAL A 347 -1.47 10.03 -20.00
CA VAL A 347 -0.02 9.92 -20.20
C VAL A 347 0.29 9.26 -21.55
N PRO A 348 1.24 9.81 -22.33
CA PRO A 348 1.67 9.21 -23.60
C PRO A 348 2.07 7.73 -23.45
N PRO A 349 1.78 6.87 -24.44
CA PRO A 349 2.03 5.42 -24.37
C PRO A 349 3.46 5.05 -23.93
N SER A 350 4.47 5.77 -24.44
CA SER A 350 5.90 5.55 -24.14
C SER A 350 6.30 5.88 -22.70
N ARG A 351 5.46 6.61 -21.94
CA ARG A 351 5.76 7.07 -20.57
C ARG A 351 4.72 6.60 -19.54
N ARG A 352 3.79 5.73 -19.92
CA ARG A 352 2.67 5.28 -19.04
C ARG A 352 3.14 4.69 -17.73
N GLY A 353 4.13 3.81 -17.74
CA GLY A 353 4.65 3.20 -16.51
C GLY A 353 5.16 4.26 -15.51
N ARG A 354 5.95 5.21 -15.99
CA ARG A 354 6.48 6.32 -15.17
C ARG A 354 5.38 7.26 -14.67
N GLY A 355 4.37 7.55 -15.51
CA GLY A 355 3.24 8.40 -15.13
C GLY A 355 2.37 7.76 -14.04
N LEU A 356 2.11 6.48 -14.13
CA LEU A 356 1.37 5.73 -13.09
C LEU A 356 2.20 5.61 -11.80
N GLY A 357 3.52 5.40 -11.91
CA GLY A 357 4.42 5.42 -10.77
C GLY A 357 4.42 6.76 -10.04
N LEU A 358 4.41 7.88 -10.80
CA LEU A 358 4.31 9.23 -10.25
C LEU A 358 2.97 9.45 -9.51
N LEU A 359 1.84 9.08 -10.11
CA LEU A 359 0.54 9.17 -9.43
C LEU A 359 0.50 8.31 -8.16
N ASN A 360 1.06 7.11 -8.22
CA ASN A 360 1.17 6.22 -7.05
C ASN A 360 2.04 6.83 -5.94
N THR A 361 3.11 7.55 -6.29
CA THR A 361 3.91 8.31 -5.33
C THR A 361 3.05 9.31 -4.56
N PHE A 362 2.14 10.03 -5.23
CA PHE A 362 1.24 10.98 -4.56
C PHE A 362 0.19 10.32 -3.67
N VAL A 363 -0.24 9.09 -3.97
CA VAL A 363 -1.11 8.32 -3.06
C VAL A 363 -0.40 8.02 -1.74
N PHE A 364 0.86 7.56 -1.79
CA PHE A 364 1.61 7.23 -0.57
C PHE A 364 2.14 8.47 0.15
N LEU A 365 2.55 9.50 -0.58
CA LEU A 365 2.87 10.81 0.01
C LEU A 365 1.65 11.40 0.71
N GLY A 366 0.46 11.30 0.10
CA GLY A 366 -0.80 11.63 0.73
C GLY A 366 -1.03 10.86 2.03
N SER A 367 -0.74 9.55 2.04
CA SER A 367 -0.87 8.74 3.27
C SER A 367 0.09 9.18 4.37
N ALA A 368 1.31 9.58 4.02
CA ALA A 368 2.25 10.14 4.98
C ALA A 368 1.76 11.49 5.54
N LEU A 369 1.37 12.41 4.65
CA LEU A 369 0.91 13.76 5.04
C LEU A 369 -0.37 13.73 5.87
N THR A 370 -1.33 12.90 5.49
CA THR A 370 -2.60 12.78 6.24
C THR A 370 -2.40 12.11 7.59
N SER A 371 -1.59 11.05 7.69
CA SER A 371 -1.31 10.40 8.96
C SER A 371 -0.57 11.33 9.93
N TRP A 372 0.40 12.09 9.44
CA TRP A 372 1.08 13.12 10.21
C TRP A 372 0.14 14.24 10.61
N GLY A 373 -0.67 14.75 9.69
CA GLY A 373 -1.67 15.79 9.94
C GLY A 373 -2.68 15.39 11.02
N TYR A 374 -3.16 14.14 11.00
CA TYR A 374 -4.02 13.61 12.05
C TYR A 374 -3.32 13.62 13.42
N GLY A 375 -2.01 13.27 13.44
CA GLY A 375 -1.19 13.36 14.63
C GLY A 375 -1.09 14.79 15.19
N LEU A 376 -0.92 15.78 14.31
CA LEU A 376 -0.89 17.19 14.73
C LEU A 376 -2.24 17.66 15.29
N ILE A 377 -3.36 17.28 14.65
CA ILE A 377 -4.71 17.61 15.13
C ILE A 377 -4.97 16.96 16.50
N ALA A 378 -4.65 15.65 16.63
CA ALA A 378 -4.79 14.93 17.88
C ALA A 378 -3.96 15.54 19.01
N ASN A 379 -2.70 15.92 18.69
CA ASN A 379 -1.82 16.59 19.65
C ASN A 379 -2.31 17.98 20.05
N ALA A 380 -2.87 18.75 19.10
CA ALA A 380 -3.47 20.04 19.40
C ALA A 380 -4.69 19.91 20.32
N GLY A 381 -5.51 18.87 20.12
CA GLY A 381 -6.61 18.54 21.01
C GLY A 381 -6.13 18.15 22.42
N HIS A 382 -5.11 17.30 22.49
CA HIS A 382 -4.49 16.87 23.74
C HIS A 382 -3.94 18.06 24.56
N VAL A 383 -3.15 18.93 23.92
CA VAL A 383 -2.55 20.13 24.58
C VAL A 383 -3.62 21.12 25.03
N ARG A 384 -4.72 21.27 24.29
CA ARG A 384 -5.81 22.16 24.62
C ARG A 384 -6.84 21.55 25.57
N GLY A 385 -6.68 20.29 25.96
CA GLY A 385 -7.64 19.59 26.84
C GLY A 385 -9.00 19.32 26.19
N TRP A 386 -9.06 19.17 24.88
CA TRP A 386 -10.31 18.84 24.21
C TRP A 386 -10.80 17.44 24.61
N PRO A 387 -12.11 17.23 24.73
CA PRO A 387 -12.66 15.88 24.86
C PRO A 387 -12.21 15.01 23.69
N LEU A 388 -11.92 13.73 23.95
CA LEU A 388 -11.47 12.80 22.92
C LEU A 388 -12.42 12.73 21.71
N PRO A 389 -13.77 12.65 21.89
CA PRO A 389 -14.69 12.68 20.75
C PRO A 389 -14.53 13.94 19.88
N SER A 390 -14.36 15.12 20.49
CA SER A 390 -14.17 16.38 19.75
C SER A 390 -12.86 16.40 18.98
N THR A 391 -11.80 15.82 19.53
CA THR A 391 -10.52 15.67 18.86
C THR A 391 -10.65 14.80 17.60
N TYR A 392 -11.33 13.65 17.70
CA TYR A 392 -11.58 12.79 16.54
C TYR A 392 -12.57 13.41 15.55
N ALA A 393 -13.56 14.18 16.01
CA ALA A 393 -14.42 14.96 15.14
C ALA A 393 -13.62 15.91 14.23
N ALA A 394 -12.62 16.61 14.80
CA ALA A 394 -11.72 17.48 14.02
C ALA A 394 -10.89 16.71 12.99
N ILE A 395 -10.41 15.50 13.33
CA ILE A 395 -9.71 14.62 12.39
C ILE A 395 -10.64 14.22 11.23
N PHE A 396 -11.85 13.77 11.52
CA PHE A 396 -12.83 13.39 10.50
C PHE A 396 -13.25 14.59 9.64
N LEU A 397 -13.46 15.75 10.25
CA LEU A 397 -13.76 16.97 9.50
C LEU A 397 -12.62 17.30 8.52
N SER A 398 -11.37 17.22 8.97
CA SER A 398 -10.21 17.47 8.11
C SER A 398 -10.12 16.49 6.95
N ALA A 399 -10.45 15.21 7.17
CA ALA A 399 -10.51 14.18 6.13
C ALA A 399 -11.60 14.49 5.08
N GLY A 400 -12.80 14.86 5.53
CA GLY A 400 -13.90 15.26 4.64
C GLY A 400 -13.56 16.50 3.81
N LEU A 401 -12.97 17.52 4.43
CA LEU A 401 -12.54 18.75 3.75
C LEU A 401 -11.42 18.48 2.74
N LEU A 402 -10.49 17.58 3.03
CA LEU A 402 -9.45 17.19 2.08
C LEU A 402 -10.05 16.53 0.84
N ILE A 403 -11.03 15.64 1.01
CA ILE A 403 -11.74 14.99 -0.10
C ILE A 403 -12.52 16.05 -0.89
N ALA A 404 -13.26 16.93 -0.24
CA ALA A 404 -14.02 18.00 -0.89
C ALA A 404 -13.11 18.93 -1.71
N ALA A 405 -11.99 19.37 -1.14
CA ALA A 405 -11.01 20.22 -1.82
C ALA A 405 -10.41 19.54 -3.06
N ALA A 406 -10.15 18.23 -2.99
CA ALA A 406 -9.62 17.46 -4.11
C ALA A 406 -10.63 17.24 -5.24
N LEU A 407 -11.92 17.18 -4.94
CA LEU A 407 -12.97 17.06 -5.94
C LEU A 407 -13.09 18.32 -6.82
N VAL A 408 -12.76 19.51 -6.29
CA VAL A 408 -12.83 20.76 -7.07
C VAL A 408 -12.01 20.68 -8.35
N PRO A 409 -10.68 20.48 -8.33
CA PRO A 409 -9.90 20.34 -9.56
C PRO A 409 -10.27 19.08 -10.35
N TYR A 410 -10.76 18.02 -9.69
CA TYR A 410 -11.18 16.79 -10.35
C TYR A 410 -12.38 17.01 -11.28
N PHE A 411 -13.33 17.86 -10.93
CA PHE A 411 -14.46 18.20 -11.82
C PHE A 411 -14.03 18.86 -13.14
N PHE A 412 -12.86 19.50 -13.17
CA PHE A 412 -12.26 20.05 -14.38
C PHE A 412 -11.39 19.04 -15.15
N SER A 413 -11.24 17.80 -14.65
CA SER A 413 -10.49 16.75 -15.35
C SER A 413 -11.15 16.38 -16.68
N GLN A 414 -10.32 16.09 -17.68
CA GLN A 414 -10.83 15.60 -18.96
C GLN A 414 -11.46 14.21 -18.78
N PRO A 415 -12.63 13.96 -19.42
CA PRO A 415 -13.18 12.62 -19.48
C PRO A 415 -12.18 11.70 -20.19
N HIS A 416 -12.15 10.41 -19.80
CA HIS A 416 -11.36 9.41 -20.50
C HIS A 416 -11.79 9.38 -21.97
N PRO A 417 -10.88 9.47 -22.96
CA PRO A 417 -11.24 9.25 -24.34
C PRO A 417 -11.91 7.87 -24.44
N THR A 418 -13.20 7.86 -24.75
CA THR A 418 -13.91 6.62 -25.05
C THR A 418 -13.29 6.06 -26.32
N SER A 419 -12.56 4.95 -26.21
CA SER A 419 -12.23 4.13 -27.37
C SER A 419 -13.55 3.61 -27.93
N HIS A 420 -14.00 4.22 -29.05
CA HIS A 420 -15.03 3.65 -29.91
C HIS A 420 -14.50 2.40 -30.58
#